data_a87f83f864d8df5d58e5b3e6f74fd883
#
_entry.id   a87f83f864d8df5d58e5b3e6f74fd883
#
_cell.length_a   1.000
_cell.length_b   1.000
_cell.length_c   1.000
_cell.angle_alpha   90.00
_cell.angle_beta   90.00
_cell.angle_gamma   90.00
#
_symmetry.space_group_name_H-M   'P 1'
#
loop_
_entity.id
_entity.type
_entity.pdbx_description
1 polymer ?
#
loop_
_entity_poly.entity_id
_entity_poly.type
_entity_poly.pdbx_seq_one_letter_code
_entity_poly.pdbx_strand_id
1 'polypeptide(L)'
;EGLKAKRPYIEIVSEDLHPLAQVRDFASYIAKIKASGADSVITCNLWSDLALLITAANDSGLLNNVKFYTYYAYGSGSPTAMGAAADGRVFAVAYGHYNMGGEIQRLQGEFKKKMNDDLTQMSIYNTFALLDAAFVKTKSTDPVKVAAALEGMKIKSFNGEIEIRKTDHQLQQGLYITRWQKADKKFPYDAENTGYTMAPVKYYEPYVSSTPTSCQMKRP
;
A
#
# COMPACT_ATOMS: atom_id res chain seq x y z
N GLU A 1 8.63 13.22 -12.50
CA GLU A 1 9.05 12.83 -13.87
C GLU A 1 8.19 11.71 -14.45
N GLY A 2 8.05 10.54 -13.79
CA GLY A 2 7.34 9.37 -14.30
C GLY A 2 5.85 9.60 -14.62
N LEU A 3 5.16 10.44 -13.84
CA LEU A 3 3.77 10.78 -14.09
C LEU A 3 3.61 11.55 -15.40
N LYS A 4 4.41 12.61 -15.61
CA LYS A 4 4.38 13.42 -16.85
C LYS A 4 4.79 12.62 -18.08
N ALA A 5 5.76 11.71 -17.95
CA ALA A 5 6.17 10.85 -19.06
C ALA A 5 5.03 9.94 -19.54
N LYS A 6 4.21 9.41 -18.62
CA LYS A 6 3.11 8.51 -18.94
C LYS A 6 1.78 9.22 -19.18
N ARG A 7 1.61 10.42 -18.66
CA ARG A 7 0.36 11.22 -18.70
C ARG A 7 0.69 12.71 -18.88
N PRO A 8 1.13 13.13 -20.07
CA PRO A 8 1.60 14.50 -20.32
C PRO A 8 0.52 15.57 -20.15
N TYR A 9 -0.75 15.18 -20.22
CA TYR A 9 -1.90 16.06 -20.02
C TYR A 9 -2.19 16.40 -18.54
N ILE A 10 -1.54 15.74 -17.59
CA ILE A 10 -1.70 16.06 -16.17
C ILE A 10 -0.85 17.29 -15.84
N GLU A 11 -1.49 18.31 -15.30
CA GLU A 11 -0.82 19.49 -14.77
C GLU A 11 -0.47 19.28 -13.28
N ILE A 12 0.77 19.53 -12.91
CA ILE A 12 1.21 19.54 -11.50
C ILE A 12 1.20 20.99 -11.05
N VAL A 13 0.18 21.35 -10.27
CA VAL A 13 -0.04 22.71 -9.80
C VAL A 13 0.66 23.04 -8.47
N SER A 14 1.06 22.03 -7.71
CA SER A 14 1.82 22.18 -6.48
C SER A 14 2.65 20.92 -6.18
N GLU A 15 3.80 21.09 -5.56
CA GLU A 15 4.65 20.01 -5.05
C GLU A 15 5.24 20.47 -3.72
N ASP A 16 5.00 19.69 -2.67
CA ASP A 16 5.47 19.99 -1.32
C ASP A 16 6.12 18.75 -0.70
N LEU A 17 7.21 18.98 0.02
CA LEU A 17 7.87 17.98 0.85
C LEU A 17 7.74 18.37 2.31
N HIS A 18 7.68 17.40 3.18
CA HIS A 18 7.70 17.60 4.62
C HIS A 18 8.59 16.56 5.32
N PRO A 19 9.14 16.87 6.50
CA PRO A 19 9.93 15.92 7.26
C PRO A 19 9.05 14.78 7.79
N LEU A 20 9.50 13.53 7.56
CA LEU A 20 8.78 12.32 7.95
C LEU A 20 8.58 12.26 9.47
N ALA A 21 7.35 11.97 9.90
CA ALA A 21 6.93 11.80 11.30
C ALA A 21 7.22 13.00 12.23
N GLN A 22 7.40 14.19 11.67
CA GLN A 22 7.69 15.41 12.44
C GLN A 22 6.58 16.46 12.34
N VAL A 23 5.73 16.37 11.32
CA VAL A 23 4.59 17.28 11.15
C VAL A 23 3.46 16.85 12.06
N ARG A 24 3.05 17.73 12.97
CA ARG A 24 1.93 17.47 13.89
C ARG A 24 0.59 18.03 13.40
N ASP A 25 0.65 19.00 12.50
CA ASP A 25 -0.50 19.68 11.93
C ASP A 25 -0.30 19.91 10.43
N PHE A 26 -1.20 19.38 9.61
CA PHE A 26 -1.18 19.50 8.16
C PHE A 26 -2.05 20.65 7.64
N ALA A 27 -2.63 21.50 8.48
CA ALA A 27 -3.53 22.58 8.05
C ALA A 27 -2.89 23.53 7.00
N SER A 28 -1.59 23.85 7.16
CA SER A 28 -0.87 24.69 6.20
C SER A 28 -0.71 24.03 4.83
N TYR A 29 -0.49 22.72 4.78
CA TYR A 29 -0.42 21.95 3.53
C TYR A 29 -1.80 21.87 2.87
N ILE A 30 -2.85 21.65 3.65
CA ILE A 30 -4.23 21.66 3.15
C ILE A 30 -4.61 23.02 2.57
N ALA A 31 -4.21 24.12 3.22
CA ALA A 31 -4.43 25.48 2.73
C ALA A 31 -3.76 25.70 1.36
N LYS A 32 -2.53 25.23 1.18
CA LYS A 32 -1.81 25.27 -0.11
C LYS A 32 -2.53 24.46 -1.19
N ILE A 33 -2.96 23.22 -0.88
CA ILE A 33 -3.70 22.38 -1.81
C ILE A 33 -4.99 23.09 -2.26
N LYS A 34 -5.73 23.68 -1.33
CA LYS A 34 -6.94 24.47 -1.68
C LYS A 34 -6.61 25.65 -2.58
N ALA A 35 -5.57 26.41 -2.25
CA ALA A 35 -5.15 27.59 -3.01
C ALA A 35 -4.66 27.22 -4.42
N SER A 36 -4.10 26.04 -4.62
CA SER A 36 -3.61 25.59 -5.93
C SER A 36 -4.73 25.21 -6.91
N GLY A 37 -5.97 25.01 -6.44
CA GLY A 37 -7.08 24.54 -7.26
C GLY A 37 -6.97 23.10 -7.73
N ALA A 38 -6.11 22.28 -7.11
CA ALA A 38 -5.94 20.88 -7.46
C ALA A 38 -7.26 20.10 -7.27
N ASP A 39 -7.58 19.24 -8.22
CA ASP A 39 -8.69 18.29 -8.15
C ASP A 39 -8.27 16.93 -7.56
N SER A 40 -6.98 16.68 -7.48
CA SER A 40 -6.40 15.43 -7.04
C SER A 40 -5.09 15.66 -6.30
N VAL A 41 -4.85 14.85 -5.26
CA VAL A 41 -3.59 14.81 -4.50
C VAL A 41 -2.98 13.42 -4.64
N ILE A 42 -1.70 13.38 -5.01
CA ILE A 42 -0.89 12.16 -4.91
C ILE A 42 0.03 12.33 -3.72
N THR A 43 -0.01 11.40 -2.78
CA THR A 43 0.82 11.47 -1.58
C THR A 43 1.49 10.14 -1.27
N CYS A 44 2.74 10.23 -0.80
CA CYS A 44 3.51 9.11 -0.25
C CYS A 44 3.59 9.16 1.28
N ASN A 45 2.71 9.91 1.93
CA ASN A 45 2.62 9.90 3.39
C ASN A 45 2.35 8.49 3.91
N LEU A 46 3.01 8.13 5.00
CA LEU A 46 2.90 6.83 5.64
C LEU A 46 2.41 6.98 7.08
N TRP A 47 1.75 5.96 7.60
CA TRP A 47 1.35 5.83 9.02
C TRP A 47 0.62 7.07 9.55
N SER A 48 1.11 7.61 10.68
CA SER A 48 0.52 8.78 11.34
C SER A 48 0.48 10.02 10.45
N ASP A 49 1.48 10.24 9.58
CA ASP A 49 1.48 11.39 8.69
C ASP A 49 0.32 11.34 7.70
N LEU A 50 -0.01 10.13 7.18
CA LEU A 50 -1.18 9.96 6.32
C LEU A 50 -2.47 10.19 7.10
N ALA A 51 -2.59 9.61 8.31
CA ALA A 51 -3.77 9.80 9.14
C ALA A 51 -4.01 11.29 9.45
N LEU A 52 -2.96 12.02 9.86
CA LEU A 52 -3.04 13.46 10.14
C LEU A 52 -3.40 14.29 8.88
N LEU A 53 -2.80 13.95 7.73
CA LEU A 53 -3.13 14.63 6.46
C LEU A 53 -4.60 14.43 6.09
N ILE A 54 -5.11 13.20 6.20
CA ILE A 54 -6.52 12.89 5.87
C ILE A 54 -7.47 13.52 6.87
N THR A 55 -7.14 13.53 8.18
CA THR A 55 -7.91 14.25 9.19
C THR A 55 -8.02 15.73 8.85
N ALA A 56 -6.90 16.39 8.58
CA ALA A 56 -6.89 17.81 8.20
C ALA A 56 -7.67 18.08 6.90
N ALA A 57 -7.58 17.17 5.91
CA ALA A 57 -8.35 17.27 4.68
C ALA A 57 -9.86 17.13 4.93
N ASN A 58 -10.25 16.23 5.82
CA ASN A 58 -11.64 16.05 6.23
C ASN A 58 -12.17 17.28 6.96
N ASP A 59 -11.49 17.72 8.00
CA ASP A 59 -11.91 18.85 8.85
C ASP A 59 -12.05 20.15 8.04
N SER A 60 -11.23 20.30 7.00
CA SER A 60 -11.30 21.45 6.10
C SER A 60 -12.36 21.33 4.99
N GLY A 61 -13.05 20.17 4.87
CA GLY A 61 -13.97 19.86 3.79
C GLY A 61 -13.31 19.61 2.43
N LEU A 62 -11.98 19.47 2.35
CA LEU A 62 -11.27 19.26 1.09
C LEU A 62 -11.67 17.94 0.43
N LEU A 63 -11.93 16.87 1.21
CA LEU A 63 -12.38 15.58 0.72
C LEU A 63 -13.72 15.60 -0.04
N ASN A 64 -14.52 16.65 0.12
CA ASN A 64 -15.77 16.77 -0.64
C ASN A 64 -15.53 16.87 -2.16
N ASN A 65 -14.41 17.48 -2.56
CA ASN A 65 -14.14 17.83 -3.96
C ASN A 65 -12.85 17.23 -4.52
N VAL A 66 -11.90 16.88 -3.67
CA VAL A 66 -10.55 16.43 -4.05
C VAL A 66 -10.38 14.95 -3.78
N LYS A 67 -9.79 14.23 -4.74
CA LYS A 67 -9.43 12.83 -4.60
C LYS A 67 -8.00 12.69 -4.08
N PHE A 68 -7.78 11.73 -3.20
CA PHE A 68 -6.46 11.39 -2.67
C PHE A 68 -6.01 10.05 -3.20
N TYR A 69 -4.84 10.01 -3.80
CA TYR A 69 -4.15 8.81 -4.26
C TYR A 69 -2.96 8.56 -3.36
N THR A 70 -3.03 7.48 -2.57
CA THR A 70 -2.11 7.20 -1.49
C THR A 70 -1.32 5.92 -1.75
N TYR A 71 -0.24 5.75 -1.01
CA TYR A 71 0.41 4.48 -0.86
C TYR A 71 -0.02 3.83 0.46
N TYR A 72 -0.60 2.64 0.38
CA TYR A 72 -0.88 1.75 1.51
C TYR A 72 -1.64 2.38 2.70
N ALA A 73 -2.84 2.91 2.45
CA ALA A 73 -3.70 3.52 3.49
C ALA A 73 -4.52 2.47 4.28
N TYR A 74 -3.87 1.41 4.80
CA TYR A 74 -4.56 0.23 5.37
C TYR A 74 -4.48 0.12 6.90
N GLY A 75 -3.77 0.97 7.57
CA GLY A 75 -3.62 0.86 9.01
C GLY A 75 -3.04 2.12 9.65
N SER A 76 -2.64 1.97 10.92
CA SER A 76 -2.04 3.05 11.71
C SER A 76 -2.94 4.28 11.85
N GLY A 77 -4.24 4.06 12.02
CA GLY A 77 -5.26 5.10 12.18
C GLY A 77 -5.71 5.77 10.87
N SER A 78 -5.14 5.41 9.71
CA SER A 78 -5.59 5.96 8.43
C SER A 78 -7.04 5.58 8.10
N PRO A 79 -7.51 4.32 8.26
CA PRO A 79 -8.92 3.95 8.12
C PRO A 79 -9.83 4.77 9.04
N THR A 80 -9.47 4.92 10.31
CA THR A 80 -10.22 5.72 11.27
C THR A 80 -10.30 7.20 10.86
N ALA A 81 -9.18 7.77 10.39
CA ALA A 81 -9.13 9.15 9.89
C ALA A 81 -9.96 9.36 8.62
N MET A 82 -10.02 8.36 7.74
CA MET A 82 -10.84 8.40 6.53
C MET A 82 -12.33 8.43 6.85
N GLY A 83 -12.80 7.52 7.69
CA GLY A 83 -14.20 7.44 8.07
C GLY A 83 -15.18 7.50 6.89
N ALA A 84 -16.39 8.00 7.15
CA ALA A 84 -17.43 8.17 6.12
C ALA A 84 -17.12 9.29 5.11
N ALA A 85 -16.38 10.32 5.52
CA ALA A 85 -16.12 11.48 4.67
C ALA A 85 -15.22 11.17 3.47
N ALA A 86 -14.37 10.15 3.59
CA ALA A 86 -13.47 9.72 2.52
C ALA A 86 -14.12 8.74 1.53
N ASP A 87 -15.40 8.39 1.69
CA ASP A 87 -16.10 7.44 0.81
C ASP A 87 -15.98 7.83 -0.67
N GLY A 88 -15.40 6.96 -1.48
CA GLY A 88 -15.14 7.19 -2.90
C GLY A 88 -14.06 8.22 -3.22
N ARG A 89 -13.40 8.81 -2.22
CA ARG A 89 -12.43 9.91 -2.38
C ARG A 89 -10.98 9.50 -2.19
N VAL A 90 -10.72 8.47 -1.40
CA VAL A 90 -9.36 7.99 -1.13
C VAL A 90 -9.12 6.67 -1.86
N PHE A 91 -8.01 6.64 -2.59
CA PHE A 91 -7.51 5.49 -3.32
C PHE A 91 -6.14 5.10 -2.77
N ALA A 92 -5.85 3.81 -2.76
CA ALA A 92 -4.53 3.33 -2.37
C ALA A 92 -3.98 2.30 -3.34
N VAL A 93 -2.66 2.34 -3.53
CA VAL A 93 -1.90 1.25 -4.17
C VAL A 93 -1.44 0.31 -3.08
N ALA A 94 -1.68 -0.99 -3.24
CA ALA A 94 -1.22 -2.00 -2.30
C ALA A 94 -1.02 -3.36 -2.98
N TYR A 95 -0.27 -4.24 -2.33
CA TYR A 95 -0.06 -5.63 -2.76
C TYR A 95 -1.16 -6.59 -2.27
N GLY A 96 -2.14 -6.09 -1.53
CA GLY A 96 -3.28 -6.85 -1.03
C GLY A 96 -4.38 -5.92 -0.51
N HIS A 97 -5.47 -6.50 -0.05
CA HIS A 97 -6.59 -5.80 0.59
C HIS A 97 -7.31 -6.73 1.59
N TYR A 98 -8.19 -6.18 2.43
CA TYR A 98 -8.84 -6.96 3.49
C TYR A 98 -9.77 -8.08 3.00
N ASN A 99 -10.25 -8.01 1.77
CA ASN A 99 -11.25 -8.92 1.23
C ASN A 99 -10.70 -9.81 0.09
N MET A 100 -9.48 -10.34 0.24
CA MET A 100 -8.84 -11.17 -0.78
C MET A 100 -9.38 -12.61 -0.83
N GLY A 101 -10.06 -13.05 0.21
CA GLY A 101 -10.48 -14.45 0.34
C GLY A 101 -9.32 -15.39 0.73
N GLY A 102 -9.62 -16.69 0.72
CA GLY A 102 -8.64 -17.74 0.96
C GLY A 102 -7.97 -17.71 2.33
N GLU A 103 -6.75 -18.23 2.37
CA GLU A 103 -5.99 -18.38 3.62
C GLU A 103 -5.63 -17.04 4.26
N ILE A 104 -5.25 -16.04 3.47
CA ILE A 104 -4.87 -14.74 4.02
C ILE A 104 -6.05 -14.07 4.74
N GLN A 105 -7.26 -14.19 4.22
CA GLN A 105 -8.44 -13.64 4.88
C GLN A 105 -8.76 -14.39 6.17
N ARG A 106 -8.58 -15.71 6.20
CA ARG A 106 -8.70 -16.51 7.43
C ARG A 106 -7.72 -16.02 8.48
N LEU A 107 -6.44 -15.85 8.11
CA LEU A 107 -5.39 -15.35 9.01
C LEU A 107 -5.70 -13.94 9.51
N GLN A 108 -6.18 -13.04 8.65
CA GLN A 108 -6.62 -11.71 9.04
C GLN A 108 -7.75 -11.79 10.10
N GLY A 109 -8.72 -12.67 9.90
CA GLY A 109 -9.83 -12.87 10.84
C GLY A 109 -9.38 -13.43 12.19
N GLU A 110 -8.48 -14.40 12.18
CA GLU A 110 -7.90 -14.96 13.40
C GLU A 110 -7.04 -13.93 14.16
N PHE A 111 -6.24 -13.16 13.43
CA PHE A 111 -5.46 -12.06 14.00
C PHE A 111 -6.36 -11.03 14.66
N LYS A 112 -7.37 -10.54 13.93
CA LYS A 112 -8.33 -9.55 14.45
C LYS A 112 -9.02 -10.06 15.72
N LYS A 113 -9.46 -11.32 15.72
CA LYS A 113 -10.10 -11.94 16.89
C LYS A 113 -9.14 -12.05 18.10
N LYS A 114 -7.87 -12.38 17.86
CA LYS A 114 -6.89 -12.61 18.91
C LYS A 114 -6.29 -11.32 19.46
N MET A 115 -5.98 -10.38 18.55
CA MET A 115 -5.24 -9.15 18.87
C MET A 115 -6.12 -7.93 19.02
N ASN A 116 -7.42 -8.02 18.66
CA ASN A 116 -8.35 -6.90 18.53
C ASN A 116 -7.81 -5.78 17.64
N ASP A 117 -7.09 -6.18 16.57
CA ASP A 117 -6.43 -5.28 15.62
C ASP A 117 -6.41 -5.92 14.23
N ASP A 118 -6.17 -5.13 13.20
CA ASP A 118 -6.11 -5.62 11.82
C ASP A 118 -4.70 -6.08 11.44
N LEU A 119 -4.59 -7.22 10.74
CA LEU A 119 -3.35 -7.67 10.12
C LEU A 119 -3.07 -6.84 8.86
N THR A 120 -2.42 -5.70 9.04
CA THR A 120 -2.15 -4.74 7.95
C THR A 120 -0.89 -5.08 7.14
N GLN A 121 0.12 -5.69 7.78
CA GLN A 121 1.41 -6.01 7.18
C GLN A 121 1.43 -7.40 6.51
N MET A 122 0.53 -7.62 5.54
CA MET A 122 0.43 -8.90 4.81
C MET A 122 1.70 -9.29 4.05
N SER A 123 2.58 -8.33 3.73
CA SER A 123 3.90 -8.60 3.12
C SER A 123 4.78 -9.53 3.96
N ILE A 124 4.60 -9.54 5.28
CA ILE A 124 5.32 -10.43 6.18
C ILE A 124 5.06 -11.90 5.83
N TYR A 125 3.84 -12.25 5.43
CA TYR A 125 3.52 -13.59 4.94
C TYR A 125 4.43 -13.99 3.77
N ASN A 126 4.56 -13.12 2.75
CA ASN A 126 5.42 -13.36 1.60
C ASN A 126 6.89 -13.50 1.99
N THR A 127 7.36 -12.69 2.94
CA THR A 127 8.73 -12.74 3.44
C THR A 127 9.04 -14.10 4.06
N PHE A 128 8.18 -14.57 4.97
CA PHE A 128 8.40 -15.87 5.61
C PHE A 128 8.25 -17.03 4.64
N ALA A 129 7.29 -17.00 3.72
CA ALA A 129 7.12 -18.04 2.73
C ALA A 129 8.32 -18.15 1.77
N LEU A 130 8.92 -17.04 1.36
CA LEU A 130 10.14 -17.02 0.54
C LEU A 130 11.36 -17.53 1.32
N LEU A 131 11.51 -17.13 2.58
CA LEU A 131 12.61 -17.61 3.43
C LEU A 131 12.49 -19.12 3.69
N ASP A 132 11.31 -19.61 4.00
CA ASP A 132 11.06 -21.04 4.17
C ASP A 132 11.44 -21.82 2.91
N ALA A 133 10.97 -21.40 1.75
CA ALA A 133 11.32 -22.01 0.47
C ALA A 133 12.84 -21.99 0.21
N ALA A 134 13.54 -20.92 0.59
CA ALA A 134 14.98 -20.83 0.45
C ALA A 134 15.73 -21.75 1.42
N PHE A 135 15.29 -21.85 2.67
CA PHE A 135 15.85 -22.79 3.65
C PHE A 135 15.68 -24.25 3.22
N VAL A 136 14.50 -24.62 2.74
CA VAL A 136 14.23 -25.95 2.19
C VAL A 136 15.14 -26.27 1.01
N LYS A 137 15.30 -25.31 0.08
CA LYS A 137 16.14 -25.48 -1.10
C LYS A 137 17.62 -25.61 -0.78
N THR A 138 18.12 -24.80 0.15
CA THR A 138 19.55 -24.77 0.49
C THR A 138 19.96 -25.77 1.57
N LYS A 139 19.00 -26.23 2.37
CA LYS A 139 19.23 -26.98 3.62
C LYS A 139 20.26 -26.29 4.54
N SER A 140 20.22 -24.95 4.56
CA SER A 140 21.18 -24.10 5.25
C SER A 140 20.53 -22.82 5.75
N THR A 141 21.02 -22.31 6.87
CA THR A 141 20.69 -20.97 7.40
C THR A 141 21.79 -19.95 7.11
N ASP A 142 22.82 -20.34 6.34
CA ASP A 142 23.88 -19.43 5.91
C ASP A 142 23.27 -18.29 5.06
N PRO A 143 23.44 -17.03 5.46
CA PRO A 143 22.75 -15.91 4.80
C PRO A 143 23.17 -15.72 3.33
N VAL A 144 24.42 -16.05 2.98
CA VAL A 144 24.89 -15.93 1.59
C VAL A 144 24.23 -16.99 0.71
N LYS A 145 24.15 -18.24 1.18
CA LYS A 145 23.47 -19.32 0.47
C LYS A 145 21.98 -19.05 0.31
N VAL A 146 21.33 -18.55 1.37
CA VAL A 146 19.91 -18.21 1.37
C VAL A 146 19.63 -17.06 0.39
N ALA A 147 20.44 -16.00 0.43
CA ALA A 147 20.29 -14.86 -0.49
C ALA A 147 20.46 -15.29 -1.97
N ALA A 148 21.47 -16.11 -2.25
CA ALA A 148 21.68 -16.66 -3.59
C ALA A 148 20.53 -17.56 -4.05
N ALA A 149 19.94 -18.34 -3.14
CA ALA A 149 18.80 -19.21 -3.45
C ALA A 149 17.51 -18.45 -3.75
N LEU A 150 17.35 -17.26 -3.18
CA LEU A 150 16.20 -16.37 -3.46
C LEU A 150 16.24 -15.78 -4.87
N GLU A 151 17.41 -15.68 -5.53
CA GLU A 151 17.53 -15.13 -6.87
C GLU A 151 16.68 -15.88 -7.91
N GLY A 152 15.69 -15.19 -8.46
CA GLY A 152 14.74 -15.76 -9.41
C GLY A 152 13.79 -16.80 -8.81
N MET A 153 13.72 -16.87 -7.47
CA MET A 153 12.79 -17.78 -6.80
C MET A 153 11.36 -17.31 -7.04
N LYS A 154 10.52 -18.25 -7.47
CA LYS A 154 9.09 -18.07 -7.65
C LYS A 154 8.34 -18.93 -6.66
N ILE A 155 7.34 -18.37 -6.03
CA ILE A 155 6.38 -19.11 -5.18
C ILE A 155 4.96 -18.64 -5.44
N LYS A 156 4.00 -19.51 -5.16
CA LYS A 156 2.59 -19.14 -5.10
C LYS A 156 2.31 -18.55 -3.72
N SER A 157 1.77 -17.35 -3.70
CA SER A 157 1.41 -16.66 -2.47
C SER A 157 -0.06 -16.24 -2.47
N PHE A 158 -0.50 -15.51 -1.42
CA PHE A 158 -1.88 -15.04 -1.28
C PHE A 158 -2.32 -14.05 -2.37
N ASN A 159 -1.37 -13.35 -2.99
CA ASN A 159 -1.62 -12.37 -4.06
C ASN A 159 -1.15 -12.84 -5.45
N GLY A 160 -1.09 -14.16 -5.64
CA GLY A 160 -0.70 -14.79 -6.90
C GLY A 160 0.74 -15.33 -6.89
N GLU A 161 1.31 -15.57 -8.07
CA GLU A 161 2.72 -15.89 -8.19
C GLU A 161 3.57 -14.65 -7.91
N ILE A 162 4.58 -14.83 -7.07
CA ILE A 162 5.56 -13.79 -6.74
C ILE A 162 6.97 -14.29 -7.07
N GLU A 163 7.87 -13.37 -7.42
CA GLU A 163 9.25 -13.67 -7.80
C GLU A 163 10.23 -12.68 -7.16
N ILE A 164 11.35 -13.17 -6.63
CA ILE A 164 12.50 -12.33 -6.27
C ILE A 164 13.34 -12.11 -7.53
N ARG A 165 13.38 -10.89 -8.02
CA ARG A 165 14.14 -10.51 -9.22
C ARG A 165 15.64 -10.69 -9.03
N LYS A 166 16.31 -11.36 -9.98
CA LYS A 166 17.74 -11.67 -9.87
C LYS A 166 18.65 -10.44 -9.85
N THR A 167 18.22 -9.35 -10.50
CA THR A 167 19.10 -8.18 -10.72
C THR A 167 19.31 -7.34 -9.47
N ASP A 168 18.32 -7.30 -8.56
CA ASP A 168 18.32 -6.40 -7.41
C ASP A 168 17.55 -6.92 -6.20
N HIS A 169 17.12 -8.18 -6.22
CA HIS A 169 16.30 -8.83 -5.19
C HIS A 169 14.95 -8.14 -4.91
N GLN A 170 14.48 -7.29 -5.80
CA GLN A 170 13.16 -6.70 -5.67
C GLN A 170 12.07 -7.78 -5.82
N LEU A 171 11.13 -7.79 -4.90
CA LEU A 171 9.96 -8.65 -4.99
C LEU A 171 9.04 -8.16 -6.12
N GLN A 172 8.80 -9.04 -7.11
CA GLN A 172 7.82 -8.85 -8.17
C GLN A 172 6.52 -9.51 -7.73
N GLN A 173 5.47 -8.72 -7.58
CA GLN A 173 4.16 -9.16 -7.13
C GLN A 173 3.06 -8.32 -7.74
N GLY A 174 1.85 -8.88 -7.78
CA GLY A 174 0.68 -8.13 -8.22
C GLY A 174 0.36 -6.96 -7.31
N LEU A 175 -0.19 -5.91 -7.89
CA LEU A 175 -0.62 -4.71 -7.19
C LEU A 175 -2.10 -4.44 -7.42
N TYR A 176 -2.75 -3.94 -6.40
CA TYR A 176 -4.14 -3.50 -6.44
C TYR A 176 -4.21 -1.98 -6.36
N ILE A 177 -5.09 -1.39 -7.16
CA ILE A 177 -5.66 -0.09 -6.85
C ILE A 177 -6.95 -0.35 -6.09
N THR A 178 -7.06 0.20 -4.92
CA THR A 178 -8.23 0.07 -4.06
C THR A 178 -8.84 1.43 -3.81
N ARG A 179 -10.13 1.45 -3.47
CA ARG A 179 -10.90 2.66 -3.15
C ARG A 179 -11.56 2.49 -1.80
N TRP A 180 -11.49 3.50 -0.98
CA TRP A 180 -12.23 3.56 0.27
C TRP A 180 -13.72 3.63 0.00
N GLN A 181 -14.49 2.72 0.60
CA GLN A 181 -15.93 2.66 0.47
C GLN A 181 -16.56 1.96 1.68
N LYS A 182 -17.86 2.15 1.87
CA LYS A 182 -18.63 1.40 2.86
C LYS A 182 -18.50 -0.11 2.61
N ALA A 183 -18.28 -0.87 3.66
CA ALA A 183 -18.28 -2.33 3.59
C ALA A 183 -19.68 -2.82 3.17
N ASP A 184 -19.72 -3.86 2.34
CA ASP A 184 -20.94 -4.40 1.77
C ASP A 184 -20.89 -5.94 1.71
N LYS A 185 -21.91 -6.57 1.12
CA LYS A 185 -21.96 -8.04 0.98
C LYS A 185 -20.80 -8.61 0.15
N LYS A 186 -20.26 -7.86 -0.78
CA LYS A 186 -19.14 -8.28 -1.64
C LYS A 186 -17.80 -8.10 -0.94
N PHE A 187 -17.67 -7.05 -0.15
CA PHE A 187 -16.47 -6.69 0.61
C PHE A 187 -16.83 -6.46 2.08
N PRO A 188 -17.14 -7.55 2.82
CA PRO A 188 -17.70 -7.45 4.17
C PRO A 188 -16.68 -7.12 5.25
N TYR A 189 -15.38 -7.32 4.99
CA TYR A 189 -14.34 -7.10 5.98
C TYR A 189 -13.99 -5.62 6.05
N ASP A 190 -14.32 -4.99 7.16
CA ASP A 190 -14.03 -3.57 7.39
C ASP A 190 -12.66 -3.34 8.05
N ALA A 191 -12.13 -2.15 7.86
CA ALA A 191 -10.87 -1.72 8.43
C ALA A 191 -11.08 -0.97 9.75
N GLU A 192 -10.31 -1.29 10.77
CA GLU A 192 -10.31 -0.65 12.10
C GLU A 192 -11.72 -0.49 12.70
N ASN A 193 -12.62 -1.43 12.44
CA ASN A 193 -14.03 -1.42 12.89
C ASN A 193 -14.82 -0.16 12.48
N THR A 194 -14.46 0.46 11.35
CA THR A 194 -15.11 1.69 10.85
C THR A 194 -16.40 1.44 10.08
N GLY A 195 -16.69 0.20 9.70
CA GLY A 195 -17.75 -0.14 8.74
C GLY A 195 -17.36 0.18 7.28
N TYR A 196 -16.11 0.55 7.02
CA TYR A 196 -15.56 0.87 5.71
C TYR A 196 -14.36 0.00 5.37
N THR A 197 -14.07 -0.15 4.07
CA THR A 197 -12.98 -0.98 3.58
C THR A 197 -12.31 -0.39 2.35
N MET A 198 -11.08 -0.78 2.11
CA MET A 198 -10.39 -0.56 0.83
C MET A 198 -10.79 -1.65 -0.16
N ALA A 199 -11.80 -1.40 -0.98
CA ALA A 199 -12.28 -2.34 -1.99
C ALA A 199 -11.44 -2.28 -3.27
N PRO A 200 -11.09 -3.44 -3.89
CA PRO A 200 -10.27 -3.47 -5.09
C PRO A 200 -11.05 -2.90 -6.30
N VAL A 201 -10.42 -1.96 -6.99
CA VAL A 201 -10.92 -1.34 -8.23
C VAL A 201 -10.21 -1.94 -9.44
N LYS A 202 -8.90 -2.18 -9.32
CA LYS A 202 -8.06 -2.70 -10.39
C LYS A 202 -6.94 -3.58 -9.82
N TYR A 203 -6.66 -4.67 -10.52
CA TYR A 203 -5.47 -5.48 -10.31
C TYR A 203 -4.48 -5.26 -11.45
N TYR A 204 -3.21 -5.21 -11.11
CA TYR A 204 -2.09 -5.17 -12.04
C TYR A 204 -1.18 -6.37 -11.82
N GLU A 205 -0.84 -7.03 -12.91
CA GLU A 205 0.11 -8.13 -12.91
C GLU A 205 1.52 -7.67 -12.49
N PRO A 206 2.36 -8.57 -11.93
CA PRO A 206 3.69 -8.23 -11.41
C PRO A 206 4.57 -7.46 -12.40
N TYR A 207 4.52 -7.79 -13.68
CA TYR A 207 5.36 -7.18 -14.72
C TYR A 207 5.06 -5.69 -14.95
N VAL A 208 3.85 -5.22 -14.62
CA VAL A 208 3.45 -3.81 -14.83
C VAL A 208 4.27 -2.86 -13.97
N SER A 209 4.66 -3.30 -12.78
CA SER A 209 5.50 -2.53 -11.84
C SER A 209 7.00 -2.84 -11.97
N SER A 210 7.36 -3.80 -12.83
CA SER A 210 8.75 -4.20 -13.05
C SER A 210 9.47 -3.17 -13.91
N THR A 211 10.06 -2.16 -13.29
CA THR A 211 10.87 -1.15 -13.97
C THR A 211 12.34 -1.56 -14.01
N PRO A 212 13.13 -1.09 -14.99
CA PRO A 212 14.58 -1.26 -14.98
C PRO A 212 15.19 -0.77 -13.67
N THR A 213 16.16 -1.51 -13.15
CA THR A 213 16.88 -1.12 -11.94
C THR A 213 18.14 -0.36 -12.26
N SER A 214 18.48 0.65 -11.44
CA SER A 214 19.80 1.27 -11.40
C SER A 214 20.73 0.58 -10.38
N CYS A 215 20.22 -0.39 -9.62
CA CYS A 215 21.01 -1.11 -8.62
C CYS A 215 22.08 -1.98 -9.31
N GLN A 216 23.34 -1.82 -8.87
CA GLN A 216 24.46 -2.67 -9.26
C GLN A 216 24.86 -3.53 -8.07
N MET A 217 24.07 -4.57 -7.83
CA MET A 217 24.28 -5.46 -6.71
C MET A 217 25.59 -6.22 -6.84
N LYS A 218 26.47 -6.11 -5.84
CA LYS A 218 27.68 -6.91 -5.73
C LYS A 218 27.34 -8.21 -5.03
N ARG A 219 27.75 -9.32 -5.63
CA ARG A 219 27.61 -10.65 -5.02
C ARG A 219 28.93 -11.07 -4.41
N PRO A 220 28.92 -11.78 -3.28
CA PRO A 220 30.14 -12.33 -2.68
C PRO A 220 30.79 -13.40 -3.54
#